data_a7077c00097482fdef40252541b22a77
#
_entry.id   a7077c00097482fdef40252541b22a77
#
_cell.length_a   1.000
_cell.length_b   1.000
_cell.length_c   1.000
_cell.angle_alpha   90.00
_cell.angle_beta   90.00
_cell.angle_gamma   90.00
#
_symmetry.space_group_name_H-M   'P 1'
#
loop_
_entity.id
_entity.type
_entity.pdbx_description
1 polymer ?
#
loop_
_entity_poly.entity_id
_entity_poly.type
_entity_poly.pdbx_seq_one_letter_code
_entity_poly.pdbx_strand_id
1 'polypeptide(L)'
;MPDSTKITLKYFLQSIMTKGFVSEIFYAYTGLKRSYNTQLSSGINESRLLAYSFFISLVLFLHRLPEKLTHNQKFNTKISLNDQIGIDLFASLFFVPIFLYIIAFFIHLLWLPFGSKATYFETRLAFFWATIISSPVLLSLSLIEGIYYSSWLSWILNFFSVVFYSWIFSSILCAAHKIQSNLYLFFLLIIIYLIFSYLNIR
;
A
#
# COMPACT_ATOMS: atom_id res chain seq x y z
N MET A 1 39.26 20.26 -18.81
CA MET A 1 39.14 19.54 -17.52
C MET A 1 37.75 18.94 -17.44
N PRO A 2 37.57 17.64 -17.39
CA PRO A 2 36.25 17.05 -17.22
C PRO A 2 35.75 17.31 -15.79
N ASP A 3 34.54 17.75 -15.73
CA ASP A 3 33.80 18.24 -14.56
C ASP A 3 33.69 17.13 -13.49
N SER A 4 34.63 17.08 -12.55
CA SER A 4 34.69 16.07 -11.47
C SER A 4 33.38 16.00 -10.67
N THR A 5 32.65 17.11 -10.60
CA THR A 5 31.35 17.19 -9.94
C THR A 5 30.27 16.39 -10.66
N LYS A 6 30.24 16.35 -11.99
CA LYS A 6 29.27 15.54 -12.76
C LYS A 6 29.54 14.05 -12.64
N ILE A 7 30.83 13.67 -12.57
CA ILE A 7 31.23 12.26 -12.38
C ILE A 7 30.83 11.78 -10.99
N THR A 8 31.08 12.56 -9.94
CA THR A 8 30.72 12.23 -8.56
C THR A 8 29.20 12.16 -8.39
N LEU A 9 28.45 13.07 -9.00
CA LEU A 9 26.98 13.06 -8.99
C LEU A 9 26.42 11.82 -9.70
N LYS A 10 27.02 11.42 -10.84
CA LYS A 10 26.62 10.22 -11.59
C LYS A 10 26.85 8.94 -10.79
N TYR A 11 28.00 8.80 -10.12
CA TYR A 11 28.28 7.64 -9.26
C TYR A 11 27.40 7.65 -7.99
N PHE A 12 27.11 8.81 -7.41
CA PHE A 12 26.19 8.95 -6.31
C PHE A 12 24.75 8.57 -6.71
N LEU A 13 24.27 9.04 -7.86
CA LEU A 13 22.96 8.66 -8.41
C LEU A 13 22.91 7.17 -8.75
N GLN A 14 23.97 6.61 -9.31
CA GLN A 14 24.05 5.19 -9.63
C GLN A 14 24.08 4.32 -8.37
N SER A 15 24.74 4.76 -7.30
CA SER A 15 24.72 4.09 -6.00
C SER A 15 23.32 4.13 -5.33
N ILE A 16 22.55 5.19 -5.58
CA ILE A 16 21.15 5.26 -5.13
C ILE A 16 20.26 4.31 -5.95
N MET A 17 20.53 4.17 -7.24
CA MET A 17 19.80 3.26 -8.15
C MET A 17 20.07 1.76 -7.88
N THR A 18 21.16 1.44 -7.18
CA THR A 18 21.51 0.05 -6.78
C THR A 18 20.95 -0.36 -5.42
N LYS A 19 20.21 0.51 -4.71
CA LYS A 19 19.50 0.10 -3.50
C LYS A 19 18.42 -0.90 -3.87
N GLY A 20 18.48 -2.10 -3.29
CA GLY A 20 17.47 -3.12 -3.51
C GLY A 20 16.06 -2.63 -3.11
N PHE A 21 15.03 -3.15 -3.77
CA PHE A 21 13.62 -2.77 -3.57
C PHE A 21 13.20 -2.70 -2.08
N VAL A 22 13.64 -3.65 -1.27
CA VAL A 22 13.38 -3.67 0.18
C VAL A 22 14.02 -2.46 0.89
N SER A 23 15.25 -2.10 0.52
CA SER A 23 15.93 -0.92 1.07
C SER A 23 15.20 0.38 0.71
N GLU A 24 14.59 0.46 -0.48
CA GLU A 24 13.78 1.62 -0.88
C GLU A 24 12.52 1.77 -0.01
N ILE A 25 11.88 0.65 0.35
CA ILE A 25 10.71 0.66 1.25
C ILE A 25 11.09 1.23 2.63
N PHE A 26 12.18 0.73 3.24
CA PHE A 26 12.61 1.24 4.54
C PHE A 26 13.09 2.68 4.49
N TYR A 27 13.78 3.06 3.42
CA TYR A 27 14.22 4.45 3.23
C TYR A 27 13.03 5.41 3.07
N ALA A 28 11.89 4.94 2.53
CA ALA A 28 10.70 5.75 2.35
C ALA A 28 10.14 6.32 3.67
N TYR A 29 10.32 5.62 4.80
CA TYR A 29 9.89 6.13 6.12
C TYR A 29 10.64 7.38 6.56
N THR A 30 11.82 7.66 6.03
CA THR A 30 12.56 8.91 6.32
C THR A 30 12.00 10.13 5.60
N GLY A 31 11.13 9.91 4.59
CA GLY A 31 10.52 11.01 3.84
C GLY A 31 9.58 10.52 2.74
N LEU A 32 8.31 10.32 3.08
CA LEU A 32 7.28 9.75 2.20
C LEU A 32 7.14 10.48 0.85
N LYS A 33 7.01 11.82 0.90
CA LYS A 33 6.88 12.65 -0.32
C LYS A 33 8.14 12.58 -1.19
N ARG A 34 9.32 12.58 -0.56
CA ARG A 34 10.60 12.46 -1.26
C ARG A 34 10.73 11.10 -1.93
N SER A 35 10.35 10.04 -1.23
CA SER A 35 10.36 8.68 -1.76
C SER A 35 9.47 8.55 -3.00
N TYR A 36 8.24 9.07 -2.96
CA TYR A 36 7.36 9.10 -4.13
C TYR A 36 7.98 9.84 -5.31
N ASN A 37 8.54 11.05 -5.08
CA ASN A 37 9.19 11.83 -6.14
C ASN A 37 10.39 11.08 -6.73
N THR A 38 11.15 10.35 -5.91
CA THR A 38 12.26 9.50 -6.39
C THR A 38 11.75 8.38 -7.29
N GLN A 39 10.64 7.72 -6.91
CA GLN A 39 10.01 6.71 -7.76
C GLN A 39 9.55 7.32 -9.09
N LEU A 40 8.87 8.46 -9.05
CA LEU A 40 8.40 9.14 -10.26
C LEU A 40 9.57 9.52 -11.19
N SER A 41 10.65 10.08 -10.65
CA SER A 41 11.83 10.50 -11.41
C SER A 41 12.69 9.34 -11.92
N SER A 42 12.55 8.14 -11.37
CA SER A 42 13.28 6.95 -11.81
C SER A 42 12.79 6.35 -13.13
N GLY A 43 11.80 6.97 -13.78
CA GLY A 43 11.27 6.53 -15.06
C GLY A 43 10.50 5.21 -15.00
N ILE A 44 9.71 5.03 -13.93
CA ILE A 44 8.83 3.86 -13.78
C ILE A 44 7.90 3.78 -14.98
N ASN A 45 7.80 2.58 -15.56
CA ASN A 45 6.92 2.25 -16.66
C ASN A 45 5.71 1.41 -16.22
N GLU A 46 4.77 1.16 -17.13
CA GLU A 46 3.57 0.36 -16.87
C GLU A 46 3.90 -1.07 -16.40
N SER A 47 4.97 -1.67 -16.93
CA SER A 47 5.38 -3.03 -16.53
C SER A 47 5.78 -3.08 -15.06
N ARG A 48 6.46 -2.04 -14.56
CA ARG A 48 6.84 -1.94 -13.14
C ARG A 48 5.62 -1.68 -12.25
N LEU A 49 4.64 -0.87 -12.70
CA LEU A 49 3.37 -0.72 -11.98
C LEU A 49 2.60 -2.03 -11.90
N LEU A 50 2.57 -2.81 -12.98
CA LEU A 50 1.97 -4.12 -12.98
C LEU A 50 2.66 -5.07 -11.98
N ALA A 51 4.00 -5.08 -11.94
CA ALA A 51 4.76 -5.83 -10.95
C ALA A 51 4.42 -5.41 -9.51
N TYR A 52 4.23 -4.11 -9.26
CA TYR A 52 3.79 -3.59 -7.96
C TYR A 52 2.39 -4.10 -7.60
N SER A 53 1.46 -4.16 -8.54
CA SER A 53 0.12 -4.68 -8.28
C SER A 53 0.13 -6.16 -7.91
N PHE A 54 0.96 -6.99 -8.55
CA PHE A 54 1.16 -8.38 -8.18
C PHE A 54 1.82 -8.54 -6.80
N PHE A 55 2.83 -7.71 -6.51
CA PHE A 55 3.44 -7.69 -5.18
C PHE A 55 2.43 -7.36 -4.09
N ILE A 56 1.59 -6.34 -4.29
CA ILE A 56 0.51 -5.97 -3.37
C ILE A 56 -0.48 -7.13 -3.21
N SER A 57 -0.84 -7.81 -4.30
CA SER A 57 -1.74 -8.97 -4.26
C SER A 57 -1.20 -10.09 -3.39
N LEU A 58 0.09 -10.39 -3.51
CA LEU A 58 0.77 -11.36 -2.65
C LEU A 58 0.79 -10.92 -1.18
N VAL A 59 1.08 -9.65 -0.92
CA VAL A 59 1.06 -9.09 0.44
C VAL A 59 -0.33 -9.18 1.06
N LEU A 60 -1.39 -8.84 0.31
CA LEU A 60 -2.77 -8.94 0.80
C LEU A 60 -3.20 -10.39 1.05
N PHE A 61 -2.73 -11.33 0.24
CA PHE A 61 -2.91 -12.76 0.51
C PHE A 61 -2.22 -13.16 1.81
N LEU A 62 -0.93 -12.80 1.99
CA LEU A 62 -0.17 -13.12 3.21
C LEU A 62 -0.77 -12.47 4.46
N HIS A 63 -1.33 -11.27 4.34
CA HIS A 63 -2.02 -10.58 5.43
C HIS A 63 -3.23 -11.35 5.96
N ARG A 64 -3.98 -12.04 5.10
CA ARG A 64 -5.16 -12.85 5.48
C ARG A 64 -4.82 -14.26 5.96
N LEU A 65 -3.61 -14.73 5.69
CA LEU A 65 -3.22 -16.12 5.95
C LEU A 65 -3.23 -16.48 7.46
N PRO A 66 -2.71 -15.65 8.39
CA PRO A 66 -2.72 -15.97 9.82
C PRO A 66 -4.11 -16.21 10.38
N GLU A 67 -5.08 -15.37 10.04
CA GLU A 67 -6.47 -15.53 10.45
C GLU A 67 -7.06 -16.86 9.99
N LYS A 68 -6.82 -17.24 8.73
CA LYS A 68 -7.31 -18.50 8.17
C LYS A 68 -6.69 -19.74 8.83
N LEU A 69 -5.40 -19.69 9.15
CA LEU A 69 -4.72 -20.80 9.82
C LEU A 69 -5.23 -21.00 11.25
N THR A 70 -5.59 -19.94 11.94
CA THR A 70 -6.05 -20.00 13.34
C THR A 70 -7.56 -20.29 13.46
N HIS A 71 -8.38 -19.81 12.51
CA HIS A 71 -9.85 -19.91 12.56
C HIS A 71 -10.46 -21.08 11.79
N ASN A 72 -9.69 -21.85 11.04
CA ASN A 72 -10.20 -22.88 10.14
C ASN A 72 -10.98 -24.03 10.84
N GLN A 73 -10.89 -24.15 12.16
CA GLN A 73 -11.66 -25.14 12.92
C GLN A 73 -13.17 -24.85 13.01
N LYS A 74 -13.62 -23.64 12.64
CA LYS A 74 -15.04 -23.22 12.79
C LYS A 74 -15.86 -23.39 11.51
N PHE A 75 -15.24 -23.54 10.35
CA PHE A 75 -15.97 -23.69 9.09
C PHE A 75 -16.11 -25.18 8.73
N ASN A 76 -17.31 -25.73 8.88
CA ASN A 76 -17.74 -27.05 8.37
C ASN A 76 -17.75 -27.09 6.83
N THR A 77 -16.66 -26.69 6.18
CA THR A 77 -16.55 -26.73 4.73
C THR A 77 -16.00 -28.08 4.28
N LYS A 78 -16.62 -28.66 3.24
CA LYS A 78 -16.20 -29.92 2.61
C LYS A 78 -14.84 -29.80 1.87
N ILE A 79 -14.25 -28.60 1.86
CA ILE A 79 -13.02 -28.26 1.12
C ILE A 79 -11.84 -28.30 2.10
N SER A 80 -10.75 -28.97 1.70
CA SER A 80 -9.55 -29.02 2.52
C SER A 80 -8.91 -27.64 2.70
N LEU A 81 -8.19 -27.42 3.81
CA LEU A 81 -7.49 -26.15 4.08
C LEU A 81 -6.51 -25.80 2.93
N ASN A 82 -5.81 -26.80 2.42
CA ASN A 82 -4.85 -26.61 1.33
C ASN A 82 -5.53 -26.11 0.06
N ASP A 83 -6.70 -26.68 -0.28
CA ASP A 83 -7.47 -26.24 -1.44
C ASP A 83 -7.99 -24.82 -1.27
N GLN A 84 -8.45 -24.47 -0.06
CA GLN A 84 -8.89 -23.08 0.24
C GLN A 84 -7.74 -22.10 0.09
N ILE A 85 -6.56 -22.39 0.62
CA ILE A 85 -5.37 -21.53 0.47
C ILE A 85 -5.00 -21.40 -1.00
N GLY A 86 -5.05 -22.50 -1.77
CA GLY A 86 -4.76 -22.47 -3.21
C GLY A 86 -5.75 -21.61 -4.00
N ILE A 87 -7.05 -21.75 -3.74
CA ILE A 87 -8.10 -20.93 -4.36
C ILE A 87 -7.90 -19.44 -4.02
N ASP A 88 -7.61 -19.12 -2.77
CA ASP A 88 -7.42 -17.74 -2.34
C ASP A 88 -6.16 -17.11 -2.92
N LEU A 89 -5.07 -17.86 -3.02
CA LEU A 89 -3.85 -17.38 -3.67
C LEU A 89 -4.11 -17.08 -5.15
N PHE A 90 -4.77 -18.03 -5.84
CA PHE A 90 -5.14 -17.84 -7.24
C PHE A 90 -6.04 -16.60 -7.40
N ALA A 91 -7.13 -16.53 -6.62
CA ALA A 91 -8.04 -15.39 -6.65
C ALA A 91 -7.33 -14.07 -6.35
N SER A 92 -6.43 -14.04 -5.37
CA SER A 92 -5.66 -12.84 -5.03
C SER A 92 -4.76 -12.41 -6.19
N LEU A 93 -4.06 -13.32 -6.84
CA LEU A 93 -3.14 -12.98 -7.92
C LEU A 93 -3.87 -12.52 -9.20
N PHE A 94 -5.09 -13.00 -9.46
CA PHE A 94 -5.83 -12.62 -10.67
C PHE A 94 -6.76 -11.44 -10.46
N PHE A 95 -7.56 -11.44 -9.40
CA PHE A 95 -8.59 -10.41 -9.22
C PHE A 95 -8.06 -9.16 -8.54
N VAL A 96 -7.15 -9.29 -7.55
CA VAL A 96 -6.67 -8.12 -6.80
C VAL A 96 -5.97 -7.10 -7.69
N PRO A 97 -5.08 -7.44 -8.64
CA PRO A 97 -4.50 -6.44 -9.54
C PRO A 97 -5.57 -5.64 -10.29
N ILE A 98 -6.62 -6.30 -10.80
CA ILE A 98 -7.72 -5.64 -11.52
C ILE A 98 -8.43 -4.65 -10.59
N PHE A 99 -8.79 -5.08 -9.38
CA PHE A 99 -9.43 -4.20 -8.40
C PHE A 99 -8.54 -3.01 -8.00
N LEU A 100 -7.24 -3.21 -7.86
CA LEU A 100 -6.30 -2.12 -7.56
C LEU A 100 -6.29 -1.05 -8.65
N TYR A 101 -6.32 -1.44 -9.92
CA TYR A 101 -6.41 -0.50 -11.04
C TYR A 101 -7.76 0.23 -11.06
N ILE A 102 -8.86 -0.46 -10.77
CA ILE A 102 -10.20 0.13 -10.67
C ILE A 102 -10.24 1.14 -9.51
N ILE A 103 -9.74 0.78 -8.33
CA ILE A 103 -9.68 1.68 -7.17
C ILE A 103 -8.84 2.92 -7.50
N ALA A 104 -7.67 2.75 -8.10
CA ALA A 104 -6.81 3.86 -8.50
C ALA A 104 -7.50 4.78 -9.52
N PHE A 105 -8.33 4.24 -10.41
CA PHE A 105 -9.14 5.02 -11.35
C PHE A 105 -10.19 5.86 -10.61
N PHE A 106 -10.91 5.29 -9.66
CA PHE A 106 -11.87 6.05 -8.85
C PHE A 106 -11.20 7.11 -8.00
N ILE A 107 -10.04 6.81 -7.40
CA ILE A 107 -9.25 7.81 -6.66
C ILE A 107 -8.90 8.97 -7.60
N HIS A 108 -8.43 8.70 -8.82
CA HIS A 108 -8.10 9.73 -9.78
C HIS A 108 -9.32 10.59 -10.14
N LEU A 109 -10.47 9.96 -10.42
CA LEU A 109 -11.73 10.68 -10.73
C LEU A 109 -12.18 11.59 -9.58
N LEU A 110 -12.06 11.13 -8.34
CA LEU A 110 -12.44 11.92 -7.17
C LEU A 110 -11.62 13.21 -7.02
N TRP A 111 -10.38 13.23 -7.51
CA TRP A 111 -9.52 14.42 -7.42
C TRP A 111 -9.63 15.37 -8.60
N LEU A 112 -10.19 14.97 -9.72
CA LEU A 112 -10.37 15.84 -10.89
C LEU A 112 -11.19 17.11 -10.59
N PRO A 113 -12.35 17.05 -9.88
CA PRO A 113 -13.13 18.24 -9.56
C PRO A 113 -12.42 19.25 -8.67
N PHE A 114 -11.42 18.79 -7.89
CA PHE A 114 -10.63 19.63 -6.99
C PHE A 114 -9.42 20.28 -7.69
N GLY A 115 -9.38 20.24 -9.02
CA GLY A 115 -8.32 20.90 -9.80
C GLY A 115 -6.98 20.16 -9.77
N SER A 116 -6.99 18.86 -9.51
CA SER A 116 -5.78 18.04 -9.57
C SER A 116 -5.11 18.12 -10.93
N LYS A 117 -3.79 18.28 -10.93
CA LYS A 117 -2.94 18.26 -12.14
C LYS A 117 -2.21 16.91 -12.30
N ALA A 118 -2.44 15.95 -11.41
CA ALA A 118 -1.83 14.63 -11.49
C ALA A 118 -2.41 13.84 -12.67
N THR A 119 -1.55 13.14 -13.37
CA THR A 119 -1.97 12.16 -14.39
C THR A 119 -2.54 10.90 -13.72
N TYR A 120 -3.29 10.10 -14.48
CA TYR A 120 -3.77 8.82 -13.98
C TYR A 120 -2.59 7.87 -13.60
N PHE A 121 -1.48 7.94 -14.34
CA PHE A 121 -0.27 7.20 -14.03
C PHE A 121 0.31 7.60 -12.66
N GLU A 122 0.43 8.89 -12.38
CA GLU A 122 0.93 9.42 -11.10
C GLU A 122 0.04 9.02 -9.93
N THR A 123 -1.28 8.99 -10.11
CA THR A 123 -2.23 8.54 -9.09
C THR A 123 -2.07 7.04 -8.80
N ARG A 124 -1.94 6.20 -9.84
CA ARG A 124 -1.70 4.75 -9.66
C ARG A 124 -0.38 4.50 -8.94
N LEU A 125 0.69 5.18 -9.36
CA LEU A 125 1.98 5.07 -8.72
C LEU A 125 1.89 5.47 -7.24
N ALA A 126 1.21 6.57 -6.92
CA ALA A 126 1.04 7.04 -5.56
C ALA A 126 0.30 6.01 -4.69
N PHE A 127 -0.80 5.46 -5.20
CA PHE A 127 -1.61 4.45 -4.52
C PHE A 127 -0.82 3.14 -4.29
N PHE A 128 -0.18 2.61 -5.33
CA PHE A 128 0.59 1.37 -5.21
C PHE A 128 1.80 1.54 -4.30
N TRP A 129 2.54 2.65 -4.45
CA TRP A 129 3.70 2.92 -3.61
C TRP A 129 3.35 3.11 -2.14
N ALA A 130 2.24 3.80 -1.83
CA ALA A 130 1.73 3.92 -0.47
C ALA A 130 1.41 2.56 0.15
N THR A 131 0.75 1.68 -0.61
CA THR A 131 0.40 0.33 -0.16
C THR A 131 1.65 -0.53 0.06
N ILE A 132 2.65 -0.44 -0.82
CA ILE A 132 3.94 -1.15 -0.68
C ILE A 132 4.69 -0.70 0.56
N ILE A 133 4.81 0.61 0.80
CA ILE A 133 5.48 1.14 2.00
C ILE A 133 4.75 0.70 3.28
N SER A 134 3.43 0.64 3.27
CA SER A 134 2.65 0.21 4.43
C SER A 134 2.77 -1.29 4.72
N SER A 135 3.10 -2.10 3.72
CA SER A 135 3.02 -3.56 3.79
C SER A 135 3.83 -4.21 4.93
N PRO A 136 5.08 -3.79 5.27
CA PRO A 136 5.82 -4.44 6.34
C PRO A 136 5.15 -4.30 7.71
N VAL A 137 4.60 -3.11 7.99
CA VAL A 137 3.89 -2.87 9.26
C VAL A 137 2.57 -3.61 9.29
N LEU A 138 1.79 -3.55 8.20
CA LEU A 138 0.49 -4.24 8.13
C LEU A 138 0.65 -5.77 8.26
N LEU A 139 1.65 -6.37 7.62
CA LEU A 139 1.96 -7.79 7.78
C LEU A 139 2.37 -8.13 9.22
N SER A 140 3.18 -7.28 9.86
CA SER A 140 3.59 -7.51 11.25
C SER A 140 2.38 -7.47 12.19
N LEU A 141 1.45 -6.53 11.98
CA LEU A 141 0.22 -6.43 12.78
C LEU A 141 -0.70 -7.63 12.57
N SER A 142 -0.86 -8.13 11.34
CA SER A 142 -1.67 -9.32 11.07
C SER A 142 -1.09 -10.59 11.69
N LEU A 143 0.24 -10.72 11.75
CA LEU A 143 0.91 -11.82 12.43
C LEU A 143 0.65 -11.79 13.95
N ILE A 144 0.73 -10.60 14.56
CA ILE A 144 0.43 -10.42 15.99
C ILE A 144 -1.04 -10.79 16.26
N GLU A 145 -1.96 -10.35 15.42
CA GLU A 145 -3.39 -10.68 15.53
C GLU A 145 -3.65 -12.19 15.39
N GLY A 146 -2.96 -12.86 14.47
CA GLY A 146 -3.06 -14.30 14.28
C GLY A 146 -2.53 -15.12 15.46
N ILE A 147 -1.50 -14.63 16.17
CA ILE A 147 -0.91 -15.31 17.34
C ILE A 147 -1.73 -15.04 18.62
N TYR A 148 -2.12 -13.79 18.84
CA TYR A 148 -2.81 -13.33 20.04
C TYR A 148 -4.25 -12.96 19.74
N TYR A 149 -5.09 -13.96 19.51
CA TYR A 149 -6.49 -13.72 19.20
C TYR A 149 -7.27 -13.22 20.42
N SER A 150 -7.65 -11.94 20.38
CA SER A 150 -8.50 -11.30 21.36
C SER A 150 -9.33 -10.20 20.66
N SER A 151 -10.64 -10.17 20.88
CA SER A 151 -11.54 -9.24 20.19
C SER A 151 -11.15 -7.77 20.36
N TRP A 152 -10.73 -7.38 21.58
CA TRP A 152 -10.32 -6.00 21.84
C TRP A 152 -8.96 -5.68 21.22
N LEU A 153 -8.00 -6.64 21.20
CA LEU A 153 -6.71 -6.48 20.58
C LEU A 153 -6.85 -6.34 19.06
N SER A 154 -7.67 -7.18 18.44
CA SER A 154 -7.97 -7.06 17.00
C SER A 154 -8.52 -5.69 16.65
N TRP A 155 -9.43 -5.14 17.47
CA TRP A 155 -9.98 -3.80 17.25
C TRP A 155 -8.88 -2.72 17.30
N ILE A 156 -7.98 -2.77 18.29
CA ILE A 156 -6.86 -1.82 18.41
C ILE A 156 -5.89 -1.95 17.25
N LEU A 157 -5.50 -3.18 16.89
CA LEU A 157 -4.56 -3.41 15.78
C LEU A 157 -5.15 -2.94 14.45
N ASN A 158 -6.43 -3.19 14.21
CA ASN A 158 -7.13 -2.71 13.02
C ASN A 158 -7.19 -1.18 12.98
N PHE A 159 -7.56 -0.53 14.09
CA PHE A 159 -7.57 0.93 14.18
C PHE A 159 -6.18 1.52 13.91
N PHE A 160 -5.13 0.96 14.52
CA PHE A 160 -3.75 1.39 14.29
C PHE A 160 -3.33 1.20 12.82
N SER A 161 -3.69 0.07 12.21
CA SER A 161 -3.42 -0.23 10.79
C SER A 161 -4.03 0.83 9.87
N VAL A 162 -5.29 1.22 10.13
CA VAL A 162 -5.99 2.24 9.34
C VAL A 162 -5.37 3.61 9.52
N VAL A 163 -5.04 4.01 10.75
CA VAL A 163 -4.37 5.30 11.03
C VAL A 163 -3.02 5.37 10.33
N PHE A 164 -2.23 4.29 10.43
CA PHE A 164 -0.91 4.21 9.82
C PHE A 164 -0.99 4.25 8.29
N TYR A 165 -1.86 3.44 7.68
CA TYR A 165 -2.08 3.44 6.24
C TYR A 165 -2.58 4.80 5.74
N SER A 166 -3.57 5.39 6.41
CA SER A 166 -4.12 6.70 6.05
C SER A 166 -3.08 7.81 6.09
N TRP A 167 -2.16 7.76 7.06
CA TRP A 167 -1.06 8.74 7.15
C TRP A 167 -0.09 8.62 5.97
N ILE A 168 0.35 7.41 5.62
CA ILE A 168 1.23 7.18 4.47
C ILE A 168 0.52 7.56 3.17
N PHE A 169 -0.70 7.05 2.99
CA PHE A 169 -1.50 7.26 1.78
C PHE A 169 -1.79 8.74 1.53
N SER A 170 -2.26 9.47 2.55
CA SER A 170 -2.53 10.92 2.43
C SER A 170 -1.25 11.70 2.07
N SER A 171 -0.12 11.36 2.68
CA SER A 171 1.16 12.04 2.43
C SER A 171 1.64 11.85 0.99
N ILE A 172 1.54 10.64 0.45
CA ILE A 172 1.99 10.31 -0.90
C ILE A 172 1.00 10.82 -1.94
N LEU A 173 -0.31 10.66 -1.70
CA LEU A 173 -1.33 11.14 -2.62
C LEU A 173 -1.31 12.67 -2.75
N CYS A 174 -1.10 13.39 -1.65
CA CYS A 174 -0.92 14.85 -1.67
C CYS A 174 0.34 15.26 -2.45
N ALA A 175 1.41 14.47 -2.42
CA ALA A 175 2.59 14.72 -3.25
C ALA A 175 2.28 14.56 -4.74
N ALA A 176 1.51 13.52 -5.13
CA ALA A 176 1.10 13.29 -6.52
C ALA A 176 0.21 14.41 -7.04
N HIS A 177 -0.82 14.79 -6.28
CA HIS A 177 -1.80 15.81 -6.69
C HIS A 177 -1.36 17.25 -6.39
N LYS A 178 -0.14 17.45 -5.83
CA LYS A 178 0.45 18.76 -5.47
C LYS A 178 -0.42 19.58 -4.50
N ILE A 179 -1.09 18.88 -3.57
CA ILE A 179 -1.92 19.49 -2.54
C ILE A 179 -1.06 19.88 -1.35
N GLN A 180 -1.24 21.08 -0.82
CA GLN A 180 -0.40 21.61 0.26
C GLN A 180 -0.62 20.91 1.59
N SER A 181 -1.86 20.54 1.94
CA SER A 181 -2.20 19.99 3.25
C SER A 181 -2.58 18.50 3.18
N ASN A 182 -1.82 17.66 3.86
CA ASN A 182 -2.11 16.23 4.01
C ASN A 182 -3.21 15.98 5.08
N LEU A 183 -3.39 16.93 6.02
CA LEU A 183 -4.21 16.72 7.21
C LEU A 183 -5.69 16.54 6.85
N TYR A 184 -6.21 17.31 5.90
CA TYR A 184 -7.60 17.18 5.49
C TYR A 184 -7.90 15.78 4.92
N LEU A 185 -7.03 15.28 4.04
CA LEU A 185 -7.20 13.94 3.47
C LEU A 185 -7.05 12.85 4.52
N PHE A 186 -6.08 13.01 5.43
CA PHE A 186 -5.88 12.07 6.53
C PHE A 186 -7.13 11.96 7.42
N PHE A 187 -7.67 13.09 7.89
CA PHE A 187 -8.87 13.07 8.73
C PHE A 187 -10.10 12.57 7.98
N LEU A 188 -10.25 12.91 6.69
CA LEU A 188 -11.33 12.41 5.86
C LEU A 188 -11.31 10.87 5.79
N LEU A 189 -10.17 10.25 5.58
CA LEU A 189 -10.02 8.79 5.52
C LEU A 189 -10.38 8.14 6.86
N ILE A 190 -9.94 8.73 7.98
CA ILE A 190 -10.28 8.23 9.31
C ILE A 190 -11.79 8.34 9.58
N ILE A 191 -12.41 9.47 9.21
CA ILE A 191 -13.86 9.65 9.38
C ILE A 191 -14.64 8.62 8.58
N ILE A 192 -14.25 8.38 7.32
CA ILE A 192 -14.86 7.35 6.46
C ILE A 192 -14.76 5.98 7.14
N TYR A 193 -13.57 5.63 7.66
CA TYR A 193 -13.39 4.37 8.36
C TYR A 193 -14.29 4.26 9.61
N LEU A 194 -14.36 5.30 10.42
CA LEU A 194 -15.21 5.30 11.63
C LEU A 194 -16.69 5.13 11.28
N ILE A 195 -17.17 5.79 10.23
CA ILE A 195 -18.55 5.63 9.74
C ILE A 195 -18.79 4.18 9.30
N PHE A 196 -17.87 3.60 8.52
CA PHE A 196 -17.99 2.22 8.05
C PHE A 196 -17.96 1.22 9.22
N SER A 197 -17.05 1.43 10.16
CA SER A 197 -16.97 0.60 11.38
C SER A 197 -18.24 0.67 12.20
N TYR A 198 -18.82 1.86 12.38
CA TYR A 198 -20.08 2.05 13.09
C TYR A 198 -21.27 1.33 12.42
N LEU A 199 -21.33 1.39 11.07
CA LEU A 199 -22.39 0.73 10.30
C LEU A 199 -22.29 -0.81 10.36
N ASN A 200 -21.08 -1.38 10.48
CA ASN A 200 -20.88 -2.82 10.56
C ASN A 200 -21.07 -3.40 11.98
N ILE A 201 -21.15 -2.58 13.03
CA ILE A 201 -21.42 -3.01 14.40
C ILE A 201 -22.94 -3.15 14.66
N ARG A 202 -23.79 -2.61 13.77
CA ARG A 202 -25.25 -2.74 13.82
C ARG A 202 -25.75 -3.92 12.98
#